data_3e0c93819227128ab77fb70f44194833
#
_entry.id   3e0c93819227128ab77fb70f44194833
#
_cell.length_a   1.000
_cell.length_b   1.000
_cell.length_c   1.000
_cell.angle_alpha   90.00
_cell.angle_beta   90.00
_cell.angle_gamma   90.00
#
_symmetry.space_group_name_H-M   'P 1'
#
loop_
_entity.id
_entity.type
_entity.pdbx_description
1 polymer ?
#
loop_
_entity_poly.entity_id
_entity_poly.type
_entity_poly.pdbx_seq_one_letter_code
_entity_poly.pdbx_strand_id
1 'polypeptide(L)'
;MIRTILTAVFALLLSTATTTASTPRKGIGCWRTVNARKTAASRMQQMRVKTGDRTHFTGKNRGLVILAEFTDKKFKEQNDREKYHDILNTRGYTTQEGFVGSVADYFYDQSDGQFELEFDVLGPYTTKYEYKHYGENDKEGLDVHPEEMIIEMCEAVADKVNFADYDWDGDGEVDEVFVVYAGKSESDTSDKNAIWPHMWNMKEAIGRPYVINGMAINVYACANELAKSGRINGIGTFCHEFSHCLGFPDFYDIIYRGAFGMNDFDLMSGGSHAGNGFRPVGYTAYEKMMCGWQEPIVLSDHDADIDSVKPISEHGSTYIIYNDAHPDEFYMIENRQKTGWDKSYPAAGMMITHVDFDSEVWVNNIPNTILTLEEALELELTCGNDHQRMTLFHADDDDDSKYWSAISSYYSKNTLKTDLYPYQANDSLTATSTPAATLFNNNSKGTKLMESAILDIRQNDDGTMSFRYRASHPVSDGIKTVDNAAQRPGIVYDLQGRRIAHGTSPNSALKTGIYIVNGKKYAKVR
;
A
#
# COMPACT_ATOMS: atom_id res chain seq x y z
N MET A 1 -4.82 15.81 -55.17
CA MET A 1 -4.35 14.41 -55.15
C MET A 1 -3.47 14.05 -53.94
N ILE A 2 -2.90 15.01 -53.20
CA ILE A 2 -2.05 14.72 -52.01
C ILE A 2 -2.86 14.57 -50.69
N ARG A 3 -4.04 15.16 -50.58
CA ARG A 3 -4.90 15.07 -49.39
C ARG A 3 -5.66 13.74 -49.25
N THR A 4 -5.86 13.00 -50.33
CA THR A 4 -6.60 11.73 -50.32
C THR A 4 -5.72 10.54 -50.00
N ILE A 5 -4.39 10.70 -50.07
CA ILE A 5 -3.44 9.63 -49.77
C ILE A 5 -3.10 9.61 -48.26
N LEU A 6 -3.14 10.76 -47.57
CA LEU A 6 -2.91 10.79 -46.12
C LEU A 6 -4.07 10.19 -45.32
N THR A 7 -5.31 10.32 -45.79
CA THR A 7 -6.48 9.75 -45.10
C THR A 7 -6.54 8.21 -45.23
N ALA A 8 -6.01 7.64 -46.30
CA ALA A 8 -5.97 6.18 -46.49
C ALA A 8 -4.84 5.51 -45.70
N VAL A 9 -3.75 6.22 -45.42
CA VAL A 9 -2.64 5.68 -44.60
C VAL A 9 -3.01 5.68 -43.11
N PHE A 10 -3.78 6.68 -42.66
CA PHE A 10 -4.26 6.72 -41.27
C PHE A 10 -5.34 5.67 -40.99
N ALA A 11 -6.20 5.36 -41.97
CA ALA A 11 -7.21 4.30 -41.85
C ALA A 11 -6.61 2.88 -41.92
N LEU A 12 -5.43 2.71 -42.53
CA LEU A 12 -4.75 1.41 -42.60
C LEU A 12 -3.91 1.10 -41.35
N LEU A 13 -3.49 2.13 -40.59
CA LEU A 13 -2.79 1.95 -39.31
C LEU A 13 -3.74 1.66 -38.14
N LEU A 14 -5.02 2.04 -38.26
CA LEU A 14 -6.06 1.71 -37.28
C LEU A 14 -6.68 0.31 -37.46
N SER A 15 -6.42 -0.37 -38.58
CA SER A 15 -7.02 -1.69 -38.87
C SER A 15 -6.10 -2.88 -38.57
N THR A 16 -4.89 -2.69 -38.09
CA THR A 16 -3.96 -3.77 -37.75
C THR A 16 -3.69 -3.92 -36.24
N ALA A 17 -4.37 -3.15 -35.40
CA ALA A 17 -4.30 -3.25 -33.94
C ALA A 17 -5.46 -4.05 -33.32
N THR A 18 -6.08 -4.97 -34.05
CA THR A 18 -6.92 -6.02 -33.46
C THR A 18 -6.10 -7.27 -33.22
N THR A 19 -5.03 -7.18 -32.49
CA THR A 19 -4.53 -8.33 -31.73
C THR A 19 -5.43 -8.44 -30.52
N THR A 20 -6.09 -9.57 -30.43
CA THR A 20 -6.87 -10.01 -29.28
C THR A 20 -6.13 -9.71 -27.99
N ALA A 21 -6.43 -8.57 -27.38
CA ALA A 21 -6.11 -8.35 -26.00
C ALA A 21 -6.85 -9.44 -25.22
N SER A 22 -6.11 -10.37 -24.64
CA SER A 22 -6.65 -11.24 -23.61
C SER A 22 -7.28 -10.31 -22.57
N THR A 23 -8.54 -10.55 -22.22
CA THR A 23 -9.23 -9.82 -21.17
C THR A 23 -8.32 -9.74 -19.96
N PRO A 24 -7.91 -8.56 -19.50
CA PRO A 24 -7.07 -8.43 -18.34
C PRO A 24 -7.77 -9.09 -17.16
N ARG A 25 -7.01 -9.76 -16.29
CA ARG A 25 -7.53 -10.09 -14.97
C ARG A 25 -7.84 -8.76 -14.31
N LYS A 26 -9.13 -8.52 -14.04
CA LYS A 26 -9.52 -7.37 -13.24
C LYS A 26 -8.93 -7.60 -11.84
N GLY A 27 -8.04 -6.71 -11.41
CA GLY A 27 -7.47 -6.68 -10.07
C GLY A 27 -8.57 -6.42 -9.04
N ILE A 28 -8.18 -6.54 -7.81
CA ILE A 28 -9.01 -6.18 -6.67
C ILE A 28 -8.86 -4.69 -6.48
N GLY A 29 -9.94 -4.10 -5.98
CA GLY A 29 -9.97 -2.72 -5.57
C GLY A 29 -9.49 -1.78 -6.67
N CYS A 30 -10.10 -0.72 -6.86
CA CYS A 30 -9.71 0.16 -7.94
C CYS A 30 -10.00 1.58 -7.54
N TRP A 31 -8.99 2.39 -7.59
CA TRP A 31 -9.20 3.80 -7.75
C TRP A 31 -9.91 4.04 -9.08
N ARG A 32 -11.07 4.67 -9.04
CA ARG A 32 -11.67 5.18 -10.27
C ARG A 32 -10.79 6.29 -10.81
N THR A 33 -10.24 6.09 -11.99
CA THR A 33 -9.21 6.93 -12.58
C THR A 33 -9.70 8.28 -13.10
N VAL A 34 -10.99 8.64 -12.92
CA VAL A 34 -11.59 9.74 -13.66
C VAL A 34 -11.91 10.89 -12.75
N ASN A 35 -11.31 11.74 -12.24
CA ASN A 35 -11.56 12.98 -11.47
C ASN A 35 -11.18 13.05 -9.98
N ALA A 36 -10.56 12.03 -9.40
CA ALA A 36 -10.13 12.00 -8.00
C ALA A 36 -8.95 12.92 -7.62
N ARG A 37 -8.50 13.74 -8.50
CA ARG A 37 -7.12 14.20 -8.62
C ARG A 37 -6.64 15.24 -7.65
N LYS A 38 -7.51 16.11 -7.19
CA LYS A 38 -7.07 17.23 -6.33
C LYS A 38 -7.24 16.93 -4.85
N THR A 39 -8.16 16.04 -4.50
CA THR A 39 -8.58 15.84 -3.11
C THR A 39 -8.00 14.59 -2.47
N ALA A 40 -7.94 13.47 -3.18
CA ALA A 40 -7.13 12.34 -2.75
C ALA A 40 -5.66 12.79 -2.63
N ALA A 41 -5.18 13.59 -3.61
CA ALA A 41 -3.90 14.28 -3.52
C ALA A 41 -3.72 15.10 -2.24
N SER A 42 -4.70 15.93 -1.91
CA SER A 42 -4.59 16.78 -0.72
C SER A 42 -4.70 15.99 0.58
N ARG A 43 -5.46 14.88 0.63
CA ARG A 43 -5.54 14.03 1.82
C ARG A 43 -4.31 13.13 1.97
N MET A 44 -3.83 12.48 0.91
CA MET A 44 -2.55 11.76 0.95
C MET A 44 -1.38 12.70 1.20
N GLN A 45 -1.40 13.91 0.66
CA GLN A 45 -0.42 14.95 0.97
C GLN A 45 -0.56 15.42 2.42
N GLN A 46 -1.78 15.52 2.97
CA GLN A 46 -2.04 15.78 4.39
C GLN A 46 -1.64 14.60 5.27
N MET A 47 -1.93 13.36 4.87
CA MET A 47 -1.47 12.15 5.55
C MET A 47 0.06 12.05 5.52
N ARG A 48 0.70 12.43 4.43
CA ARG A 48 2.15 12.46 4.31
C ARG A 48 2.83 13.58 5.10
N VAL A 49 2.24 14.76 5.15
CA VAL A 49 2.69 15.86 6.01
C VAL A 49 2.44 15.52 7.47
N LYS A 50 1.39 14.75 7.79
CA LYS A 50 1.08 14.17 9.10
C LYS A 50 1.84 12.87 9.41
N THR A 51 2.61 12.27 8.47
CA THR A 51 3.49 11.13 8.78
C THR A 51 4.61 11.48 9.77
N GLY A 52 4.78 12.75 10.10
CA GLY A 52 5.50 13.19 11.29
C GLY A 52 4.65 13.19 12.58
N ASP A 53 3.33 13.09 12.48
CA ASP A 53 2.38 12.93 13.59
C ASP A 53 1.55 11.65 13.36
N ARG A 54 2.15 10.54 13.73
CA ARG A 54 1.62 9.17 13.55
C ARG A 54 0.49 8.84 14.52
N THR A 55 -0.09 9.84 15.17
CA THR A 55 -0.99 9.64 16.29
C THR A 55 -2.35 9.07 15.87
N HIS A 56 -2.84 9.33 14.69
CA HIS A 56 -4.16 8.84 14.31
C HIS A 56 -4.19 7.38 13.82
N PHE A 57 -3.05 6.78 13.49
CA PHE A 57 -2.95 5.33 13.24
C PHE A 57 -2.48 4.56 14.49
N THR A 58 -2.70 5.10 15.66
CA THR A 58 -2.39 4.46 16.95
C THR A 58 -3.57 4.59 17.91
N GLY A 59 -3.53 3.78 18.99
CA GLY A 59 -4.58 3.79 19.99
C GLY A 59 -5.85 3.09 19.54
N LYS A 60 -6.96 3.44 20.20
CA LYS A 60 -8.28 2.84 19.94
C LYS A 60 -9.09 3.74 19.04
N ASN A 61 -9.49 3.21 17.90
CA ASN A 61 -10.27 3.91 16.91
C ASN A 61 -11.52 3.09 16.55
N ARG A 62 -12.60 3.78 16.19
CA ARG A 62 -13.85 3.15 15.78
C ARG A 62 -14.00 3.24 14.27
N GLY A 63 -14.44 2.13 13.65
CA GLY A 63 -14.79 2.07 12.24
C GLY A 63 -16.31 1.92 12.07
N LEU A 64 -16.89 2.57 11.09
CA LEU A 64 -18.32 2.45 10.78
C LEU A 64 -18.53 1.48 9.61
N VAL A 65 -19.16 0.35 9.86
CA VAL A 65 -19.52 -0.64 8.83
C VAL A 65 -21.03 -0.78 8.71
N ILE A 66 -21.55 -0.56 7.51
CA ILE A 66 -23.00 -0.65 7.25
C ILE A 66 -23.25 -1.75 6.23
N LEU A 67 -24.17 -2.65 6.56
CA LEU A 67 -24.59 -3.72 5.66
C LEU A 67 -25.70 -3.21 4.74
N ALA A 68 -25.44 -3.22 3.42
CA ALA A 68 -26.39 -2.78 2.40
C ALA A 68 -26.97 -3.96 1.63
N GLU A 69 -28.27 -4.07 1.58
CA GLU A 69 -28.97 -5.00 0.69
C GLU A 69 -29.87 -4.25 -0.28
N PHE A 70 -30.16 -4.87 -1.41
CA PHE A 70 -30.92 -4.22 -2.47
C PHE A 70 -32.38 -4.71 -2.49
N THR A 71 -33.23 -4.01 -3.21
CA THR A 71 -34.64 -4.43 -3.34
C THR A 71 -34.77 -5.82 -3.96
N ASP A 72 -33.85 -6.18 -4.85
CA ASP A 72 -33.78 -7.44 -5.59
C ASP A 72 -32.69 -8.42 -5.11
N LYS A 73 -31.83 -8.01 -4.17
CA LYS A 73 -30.71 -8.85 -3.69
C LYS A 73 -30.50 -8.67 -2.20
N LYS A 74 -30.58 -9.78 -1.47
CA LYS A 74 -30.47 -9.81 -0.02
C LYS A 74 -29.24 -10.59 0.41
N PHE A 75 -28.73 -10.31 1.61
CA PHE A 75 -27.74 -11.16 2.27
C PHE A 75 -28.28 -12.58 2.40
N LYS A 76 -27.37 -13.55 2.35
CA LYS A 76 -27.72 -14.90 2.77
C LYS A 76 -28.08 -14.90 4.26
N GLU A 77 -29.09 -15.69 4.64
CA GLU A 77 -29.61 -15.74 6.00
C GLU A 77 -28.51 -15.99 7.06
N GLN A 78 -27.52 -16.83 6.74
CA GLN A 78 -26.40 -17.11 7.62
C GLN A 78 -25.32 -16.01 7.67
N ASN A 79 -25.40 -14.99 6.82
CA ASN A 79 -24.46 -13.87 6.75
C ASN A 79 -25.11 -12.61 7.34
N ASP A 80 -25.59 -12.74 8.56
CA ASP A 80 -26.27 -11.68 9.31
C ASP A 80 -25.28 -10.68 9.94
N ARG A 81 -25.85 -9.70 10.61
CA ARG A 81 -25.09 -8.65 11.31
C ARG A 81 -24.17 -9.23 12.41
N GLU A 82 -24.62 -10.25 13.12
CA GLU A 82 -23.82 -10.86 14.20
C GLU A 82 -22.58 -11.55 13.62
N LYS A 83 -22.75 -12.26 12.51
CA LYS A 83 -21.61 -12.86 11.79
C LYS A 83 -20.62 -11.81 11.29
N TYR A 84 -21.10 -10.68 10.74
CA TYR A 84 -20.20 -9.59 10.36
C TYR A 84 -19.55 -8.92 11.55
N HIS A 85 -20.25 -8.78 12.67
CA HIS A 85 -19.63 -8.32 13.90
C HIS A 85 -18.45 -9.23 14.30
N ASP A 86 -18.65 -10.53 14.24
CA ASP A 86 -17.58 -11.50 14.56
C ASP A 86 -16.41 -11.43 13.59
N ILE A 87 -16.70 -11.37 12.27
CA ILE A 87 -15.67 -11.23 11.22
C ILE A 87 -14.82 -9.98 11.42
N LEU A 88 -15.41 -8.90 11.89
CA LEU A 88 -14.74 -7.62 12.01
C LEU A 88 -14.05 -7.44 13.37
N ASN A 89 -14.62 -7.96 14.47
CA ASN A 89 -14.20 -7.60 15.83
C ASN A 89 -13.72 -8.78 16.70
N THR A 90 -14.27 -10.00 16.50
CA THR A 90 -14.03 -11.07 17.48
C THR A 90 -12.58 -11.54 17.42
N ARG A 91 -11.86 -11.35 18.51
CA ARG A 91 -10.47 -11.77 18.66
C ARG A 91 -10.30 -13.27 18.43
N GLY A 92 -9.37 -13.64 17.54
CA GLY A 92 -9.09 -15.02 17.19
C GLY A 92 -10.23 -15.72 16.43
N TYR A 93 -11.09 -14.98 15.73
CA TYR A 93 -12.20 -15.51 14.96
C TYR A 93 -11.74 -16.57 13.95
N THR A 94 -12.08 -17.82 14.20
CA THR A 94 -11.65 -18.96 13.39
C THR A 94 -12.83 -19.82 13.04
N THR A 95 -13.03 -20.12 11.75
CA THR A 95 -14.16 -20.90 11.26
C THR A 95 -13.75 -21.95 10.24
N GLN A 96 -14.70 -22.85 9.93
CA GLN A 96 -14.52 -23.87 8.90
C GLN A 96 -14.53 -23.27 7.47
N GLU A 97 -15.09 -22.08 7.28
CA GLU A 97 -15.04 -21.36 6.01
C GLU A 97 -13.62 -20.92 5.65
N GLY A 98 -12.77 -20.67 6.66
CA GLY A 98 -11.37 -20.35 6.44
C GLY A 98 -10.84 -19.12 7.18
N PHE A 99 -11.68 -18.41 7.96
CA PHE A 99 -11.23 -17.29 8.79
C PHE A 99 -10.20 -17.78 9.84
N VAL A 100 -9.18 -16.98 10.07
CA VAL A 100 -8.07 -17.25 10.99
C VAL A 100 -7.81 -16.12 11.97
N GLY A 101 -8.62 -15.11 11.93
CA GLY A 101 -8.68 -13.91 12.71
C GLY A 101 -9.75 -12.98 12.15
N SER A 102 -10.09 -11.94 12.90
CA SER A 102 -10.96 -10.85 12.47
C SER A 102 -10.18 -9.77 11.73
N VAL A 103 -10.90 -8.78 11.16
CA VAL A 103 -10.26 -7.58 10.60
C VAL A 103 -9.52 -6.80 11.70
N ALA A 104 -10.13 -6.67 12.89
CA ALA A 104 -9.47 -6.05 14.04
C ALA A 104 -8.20 -6.80 14.47
N ASP A 105 -8.19 -8.14 14.40
CA ASP A 105 -6.96 -8.92 14.63
C ASP A 105 -5.90 -8.60 13.58
N TYR A 106 -6.30 -8.50 12.31
CA TYR A 106 -5.36 -8.21 11.23
C TYR A 106 -4.62 -6.90 11.48
N PHE A 107 -5.33 -5.79 11.66
CA PHE A 107 -4.70 -4.48 11.87
C PHE A 107 -3.95 -4.40 13.22
N TYR A 108 -4.45 -5.06 14.26
CA TYR A 108 -3.75 -5.17 15.53
C TYR A 108 -2.39 -5.85 15.37
N ASP A 109 -2.35 -6.98 14.66
CA ASP A 109 -1.12 -7.73 14.40
C ASP A 109 -0.17 -6.96 13.47
N GLN A 110 -0.70 -6.27 12.42
CA GLN A 110 0.15 -5.48 11.53
C GLN A 110 0.81 -4.28 12.24
N SER A 111 0.11 -3.70 13.19
CA SER A 111 0.59 -2.54 13.96
C SER A 111 1.41 -2.91 15.20
N ASP A 112 1.69 -4.19 15.42
CA ASP A 112 2.32 -4.67 16.66
C ASP A 112 1.53 -4.21 17.92
N GLY A 113 0.19 -4.20 17.82
CA GLY A 113 -0.73 -3.80 18.88
C GLY A 113 -0.88 -2.29 19.09
N GLN A 114 -0.32 -1.47 18.22
CA GLN A 114 -0.38 -0.02 18.36
C GLN A 114 -1.69 0.59 17.84
N PHE A 115 -2.37 -0.08 16.90
CA PHE A 115 -3.62 0.37 16.29
C PHE A 115 -4.73 -0.65 16.59
N GLU A 116 -5.65 -0.27 17.47
CA GLU A 116 -6.79 -1.09 17.85
C GLU A 116 -8.05 -0.56 17.17
N LEU A 117 -8.69 -1.38 16.35
CA LEU A 117 -9.97 -1.06 15.71
C LEU A 117 -11.11 -1.79 16.41
N GLU A 118 -12.23 -1.06 16.59
CA GLU A 118 -13.52 -1.60 16.98
C GLU A 118 -14.57 -1.12 15.96
N PHE A 119 -15.22 -2.06 15.26
CA PHE A 119 -16.18 -1.74 14.22
C PHE A 119 -17.62 -1.78 14.74
N ASP A 120 -18.34 -0.69 14.53
CA ASP A 120 -19.79 -0.68 14.69
C ASP A 120 -20.44 -1.24 13.42
N VAL A 121 -21.08 -2.39 13.55
CA VAL A 121 -21.75 -3.07 12.45
C VAL A 121 -23.24 -2.84 12.51
N LEU A 122 -23.79 -2.19 11.49
CA LEU A 122 -25.20 -1.78 11.42
C LEU A 122 -25.90 -2.36 10.19
N GLY A 123 -27.20 -2.57 10.28
CA GLY A 123 -27.97 -3.12 9.17
C GLY A 123 -28.31 -4.61 9.33
N PRO A 124 -28.65 -5.32 8.22
CA PRO A 124 -28.70 -4.78 6.86
C PRO A 124 -29.86 -3.78 6.64
N TYR A 125 -29.60 -2.76 5.83
CA TYR A 125 -30.60 -1.81 5.36
C TYR A 125 -30.84 -1.99 3.87
N THR A 126 -32.09 -1.89 3.45
CA THR A 126 -32.47 -2.03 2.04
C THR A 126 -32.35 -0.70 1.33
N THR A 127 -31.59 -0.67 0.24
CA THR A 127 -31.48 0.49 -0.67
C THR A 127 -32.79 0.80 -1.39
N LYS A 128 -32.91 2.00 -1.97
CA LYS A 128 -34.09 2.46 -2.71
C LYS A 128 -34.30 1.70 -4.02
N TYR A 129 -33.22 1.27 -4.67
CA TYR A 129 -33.24 0.67 -6.01
C TYR A 129 -32.67 -0.76 -6.01
N GLU A 130 -32.78 -1.40 -7.17
CA GLU A 130 -32.18 -2.71 -7.46
C GLU A 130 -30.66 -2.61 -7.52
N TYR A 131 -29.98 -3.74 -7.34
CA TYR A 131 -28.51 -3.85 -7.36
C TYR A 131 -27.88 -3.20 -8.59
N LYS A 132 -28.49 -3.45 -9.76
CA LYS A 132 -28.02 -2.94 -11.04
C LYS A 132 -27.94 -1.39 -11.06
N HIS A 133 -28.82 -0.68 -10.37
CA HIS A 133 -28.80 0.79 -10.35
C HIS A 133 -27.46 1.35 -9.85
N TYR A 134 -26.84 0.67 -8.87
CA TYR A 134 -25.59 1.13 -8.25
C TYR A 134 -24.34 0.63 -8.95
N GLY A 135 -24.42 -0.52 -9.65
CA GLY A 135 -23.28 -1.22 -10.23
C GLY A 135 -23.27 -1.33 -11.75
N GLU A 136 -24.32 -0.83 -12.46
CA GLU A 136 -24.28 -0.87 -13.93
C GLU A 136 -23.09 -0.04 -14.45
N ASN A 137 -22.34 -0.62 -15.38
CA ASN A 137 -21.21 0.09 -15.96
C ASN A 137 -21.67 1.12 -16.99
N ASP A 138 -21.04 2.29 -16.97
CA ASP A 138 -21.10 3.25 -18.06
C ASP A 138 -20.30 2.77 -19.30
N LYS A 139 -20.16 3.67 -20.30
CA LYS A 139 -19.42 3.34 -21.55
C LYS A 139 -17.90 3.19 -21.30
N GLU A 140 -17.36 3.77 -20.23
CA GLU A 140 -15.98 3.66 -19.79
C GLU A 140 -15.75 2.40 -18.93
N GLY A 141 -16.81 1.70 -18.53
CA GLY A 141 -16.75 0.49 -17.71
C GLY A 141 -16.67 0.77 -16.22
N LEU A 142 -17.18 1.93 -15.77
CA LEU A 142 -17.24 2.33 -14.37
C LEU A 142 -18.67 2.24 -13.85
N ASP A 143 -18.85 1.86 -12.58
CA ASP A 143 -20.17 1.85 -11.93
C ASP A 143 -20.80 3.24 -11.93
N VAL A 144 -22.11 3.33 -12.18
CA VAL A 144 -22.75 4.64 -12.40
C VAL A 144 -23.10 5.38 -11.12
N HIS A 145 -23.57 4.68 -10.06
CA HIS A 145 -24.11 5.32 -8.86
C HIS A 145 -23.73 4.66 -7.52
N PRO A 146 -22.50 4.14 -7.33
CA PRO A 146 -22.16 3.47 -6.07
C PRO A 146 -22.18 4.44 -4.88
N GLU A 147 -21.90 5.73 -5.09
CA GLU A 147 -21.95 6.78 -4.06
C GLU A 147 -23.36 6.99 -3.51
N GLU A 148 -24.41 6.78 -4.32
CA GLU A 148 -25.79 6.86 -3.84
C GLU A 148 -26.08 5.77 -2.80
N MET A 149 -25.56 4.54 -2.98
CA MET A 149 -25.65 3.49 -1.96
C MET A 149 -25.01 3.94 -0.64
N ILE A 150 -23.82 4.54 -0.70
CA ILE A 150 -23.11 5.00 0.50
C ILE A 150 -23.93 6.09 1.22
N ILE A 151 -24.45 7.07 0.48
CA ILE A 151 -25.30 8.14 1.04
C ILE A 151 -26.55 7.54 1.71
N GLU A 152 -27.26 6.64 1.03
CA GLU A 152 -28.45 5.99 1.57
C GLU A 152 -28.15 5.20 2.86
N MET A 153 -27.00 4.53 2.92
CA MET A 153 -26.57 3.81 4.12
C MET A 153 -26.21 4.75 5.27
N CYS A 154 -25.53 5.87 4.99
CA CYS A 154 -25.30 6.90 6.01
C CYS A 154 -26.62 7.51 6.53
N GLU A 155 -27.58 7.80 5.65
CA GLU A 155 -28.91 8.28 6.04
C GLU A 155 -29.68 7.27 6.92
N ALA A 156 -29.57 5.97 6.61
CA ALA A 156 -30.22 4.90 7.35
C ALA A 156 -29.71 4.73 8.79
N VAL A 157 -28.53 5.22 9.08
CA VAL A 157 -27.91 5.15 10.43
C VAL A 157 -27.81 6.50 11.12
N ALA A 158 -28.25 7.58 10.50
CA ALA A 158 -28.06 8.96 10.99
C ALA A 158 -28.63 9.23 12.39
N ASP A 159 -29.64 8.48 12.81
CA ASP A 159 -30.25 8.55 14.13
C ASP A 159 -29.72 7.51 15.13
N LYS A 160 -28.77 6.68 14.71
CA LYS A 160 -28.26 5.52 15.47
C LYS A 160 -26.80 5.68 15.88
N VAL A 161 -26.05 6.52 15.18
CA VAL A 161 -24.63 6.76 15.44
C VAL A 161 -24.35 8.26 15.60
N ASN A 162 -23.30 8.56 16.34
CA ASN A 162 -22.68 9.86 16.31
C ASN A 162 -21.47 9.78 15.37
N PHE A 163 -21.56 10.41 14.19
CA PHE A 163 -20.49 10.36 13.19
C PHE A 163 -19.14 10.92 13.69
N ALA A 164 -19.16 11.81 14.71
CA ALA A 164 -17.92 12.32 15.31
C ALA A 164 -17.10 11.22 16.06
N ASP A 165 -17.70 10.07 16.36
CA ASP A 165 -16.98 8.95 16.98
C ASP A 165 -16.03 8.23 15.98
N TYR A 166 -16.15 8.54 14.69
CA TYR A 166 -15.36 7.98 13.58
C TYR A 166 -14.44 9.02 12.92
N ASP A 167 -14.29 10.18 13.51
CA ASP A 167 -13.33 11.22 13.17
C ASP A 167 -12.12 11.05 14.10
N TRP A 168 -11.08 10.38 13.62
CA TRP A 168 -9.97 9.95 14.45
C TRP A 168 -8.98 11.07 14.77
N ASP A 169 -8.89 12.07 13.90
CA ASP A 169 -7.93 13.17 14.04
C ASP A 169 -8.58 14.52 14.38
N GLY A 170 -9.91 14.56 14.47
CA GLY A 170 -10.67 15.73 14.92
C GLY A 170 -10.79 16.84 13.87
N ASP A 171 -10.67 16.50 12.58
CA ASP A 171 -10.71 17.49 11.49
C ASP A 171 -12.12 17.82 11.00
N GLY A 172 -13.14 17.12 11.52
CA GLY A 172 -14.56 17.30 11.17
C GLY A 172 -15.01 16.45 9.97
N GLU A 173 -14.16 15.54 9.50
CA GLU A 173 -14.45 14.54 8.49
C GLU A 173 -14.37 13.13 9.11
N VAL A 174 -15.31 12.26 8.77
CA VAL A 174 -15.24 10.84 9.14
C VAL A 174 -14.10 10.20 8.37
N ASP A 175 -13.16 9.54 9.07
CA ASP A 175 -11.99 8.94 8.45
C ASP A 175 -12.35 7.85 7.44
N GLU A 176 -13.40 7.07 7.74
CA GLU A 176 -13.92 6.08 6.82
C GLU A 176 -15.36 5.69 7.10
N VAL A 177 -16.13 5.48 6.02
CA VAL A 177 -17.38 4.74 6.02
C VAL A 177 -17.21 3.51 5.15
N PHE A 178 -17.40 2.32 5.70
CA PHE A 178 -17.34 1.08 4.95
C PHE A 178 -18.72 0.48 4.72
N VAL A 179 -19.05 0.14 3.48
CA VAL A 179 -20.31 -0.56 3.17
C VAL A 179 -20.02 -1.97 2.66
N VAL A 180 -20.54 -2.97 3.36
CA VAL A 180 -20.58 -4.33 2.84
C VAL A 180 -21.92 -4.54 2.15
N TYR A 181 -21.87 -4.85 0.85
CA TYR A 181 -23.10 -5.01 0.05
C TYR A 181 -23.41 -6.48 -0.25
N ALA A 182 -24.70 -6.80 -0.29
CA ALA A 182 -25.20 -8.15 -0.53
C ALA A 182 -24.86 -8.65 -1.94
N GLY A 183 -24.43 -9.90 -2.04
CA GLY A 183 -24.16 -10.57 -3.30
C GLY A 183 -22.69 -10.60 -3.71
N LYS A 184 -22.46 -10.76 -5.02
CA LYS A 184 -21.13 -10.91 -5.62
C LYS A 184 -20.69 -9.62 -6.30
N SER A 185 -19.38 -9.42 -6.45
CA SER A 185 -18.80 -8.27 -7.13
C SER A 185 -18.65 -8.45 -8.64
N GLU A 186 -18.46 -7.35 -9.36
CA GLU A 186 -18.01 -7.37 -10.75
C GLU A 186 -16.59 -7.96 -10.86
N SER A 187 -15.69 -7.60 -9.96
CA SER A 187 -14.30 -8.07 -9.97
C SER A 187 -14.18 -9.60 -9.98
N ASP A 188 -15.09 -10.29 -9.27
CA ASP A 188 -15.14 -11.75 -9.20
C ASP A 188 -15.87 -12.39 -10.38
N THR A 189 -16.94 -11.77 -10.87
CA THR A 189 -17.87 -12.39 -11.82
C THR A 189 -17.76 -11.86 -13.24
N SER A 190 -17.19 -10.67 -13.43
CA SER A 190 -17.25 -9.89 -14.67
C SER A 190 -18.69 -9.51 -15.10
N ASP A 191 -19.64 -9.52 -14.15
CA ASP A 191 -21.00 -9.05 -14.37
C ASP A 191 -20.99 -7.51 -14.32
N LYS A 192 -21.25 -6.89 -15.43
CA LYS A 192 -21.24 -5.44 -15.61
C LYS A 192 -22.42 -4.70 -14.96
N ASN A 193 -23.30 -5.41 -14.32
CA ASN A 193 -24.35 -4.85 -13.48
C ASN A 193 -24.04 -4.93 -11.98
N ALA A 194 -22.85 -5.49 -11.66
CA ALA A 194 -22.42 -5.70 -10.30
C ALA A 194 -21.43 -4.61 -9.89
N ILE A 195 -21.54 -4.15 -8.64
CA ILE A 195 -20.64 -3.17 -8.08
C ILE A 195 -19.22 -3.75 -8.00
N TRP A 196 -18.22 -2.95 -8.39
CA TRP A 196 -16.81 -3.25 -8.17
C TRP A 196 -16.42 -2.84 -6.74
N PRO A 197 -15.80 -3.70 -5.90
CA PRO A 197 -15.25 -3.28 -4.62
C PRO A 197 -14.24 -2.16 -4.83
N HIS A 198 -14.33 -1.09 -4.06
CA HIS A 198 -13.46 0.06 -4.21
C HIS A 198 -13.45 0.96 -2.99
N MET A 199 -12.38 1.73 -2.81
CA MET A 199 -12.37 2.95 -2.04
C MET A 199 -12.53 4.16 -2.97
N TRP A 200 -13.29 5.18 -2.55
CA TRP A 200 -13.52 6.41 -3.30
C TRP A 200 -13.84 7.58 -2.38
N ASN A 201 -14.08 8.74 -2.98
CA ASN A 201 -14.47 9.90 -2.21
C ASN A 201 -15.67 10.66 -2.82
N MET A 202 -16.51 11.22 -1.95
CA MET A 202 -17.73 11.94 -2.32
C MET A 202 -17.44 13.22 -3.11
N LYS A 203 -16.33 13.90 -2.82
CA LYS A 203 -16.00 15.14 -3.51
C LYS A 203 -15.80 14.94 -5.00
N GLU A 204 -15.24 13.79 -5.40
CA GLU A 204 -15.11 13.44 -6.81
C GLU A 204 -16.41 12.88 -7.38
N ALA A 205 -17.14 12.09 -6.60
CA ALA A 205 -18.38 11.49 -7.05
C ALA A 205 -19.51 12.52 -7.25
N ILE A 206 -19.67 13.46 -6.30
CA ILE A 206 -20.78 14.43 -6.30
C ILE A 206 -20.32 15.90 -6.21
N GLY A 207 -19.03 16.18 -6.41
CA GLY A 207 -18.46 17.53 -6.41
C GLY A 207 -18.22 18.15 -5.03
N ARG A 208 -18.55 17.46 -3.93
CA ARG A 208 -18.39 17.92 -2.55
C ARG A 208 -18.45 16.76 -1.56
N PRO A 209 -17.88 16.87 -0.35
CA PRO A 209 -18.20 15.95 0.74
C PRO A 209 -19.70 15.91 1.03
N TYR A 210 -20.22 14.76 1.39
CA TYR A 210 -21.60 14.63 1.88
C TYR A 210 -21.65 14.98 3.36
N VAL A 211 -22.47 15.94 3.76
CA VAL A 211 -22.56 16.40 5.16
C VAL A 211 -23.80 15.82 5.83
N ILE A 212 -23.62 15.13 6.95
CA ILE A 212 -24.68 14.55 7.75
C ILE A 212 -24.39 14.77 9.24
N ASN A 213 -25.38 15.24 9.99
CA ASN A 213 -25.27 15.53 11.44
C ASN A 213 -24.08 16.43 11.80
N GLY A 214 -23.65 17.30 10.89
CA GLY A 214 -22.54 18.23 11.09
C GLY A 214 -21.16 17.66 10.77
N MET A 215 -21.05 16.37 10.41
CA MET A 215 -19.81 15.73 10.00
C MET A 215 -19.74 15.58 8.47
N ALA A 216 -18.56 15.73 7.91
CA ALA A 216 -18.32 15.49 6.50
C ALA A 216 -18.04 14.01 6.27
N ILE A 217 -18.74 13.39 5.33
CA ILE A 217 -18.44 12.07 4.79
C ILE A 217 -17.79 12.30 3.43
N ASN A 218 -16.54 11.96 3.29
CA ASN A 218 -15.83 12.11 2.04
C ASN A 218 -15.24 10.77 1.58
N VAL A 219 -14.35 10.18 2.34
CA VAL A 219 -13.77 8.87 2.03
C VAL A 219 -14.74 7.76 2.41
N TYR A 220 -14.92 6.83 1.48
CA TYR A 220 -15.69 5.61 1.72
C TYR A 220 -15.05 4.41 1.01
N ALA A 221 -15.34 3.22 1.51
CA ALA A 221 -15.00 1.99 0.83
C ALA A 221 -16.22 1.05 0.78
N CYS A 222 -16.19 0.10 -0.16
CA CYS A 222 -17.19 -0.95 -0.19
C CYS A 222 -16.62 -2.29 -0.64
N ALA A 223 -17.20 -3.38 -0.13
CA ALA A 223 -16.87 -4.74 -0.51
C ALA A 223 -18.12 -5.63 -0.56
N ASN A 224 -18.00 -6.74 -1.28
CA ASN A 224 -19.08 -7.69 -1.51
C ASN A 224 -19.18 -8.77 -0.43
N GLU A 225 -20.42 -9.23 -0.18
CA GLU A 225 -20.71 -10.36 0.72
C GLU A 225 -20.12 -11.68 0.22
N LEU A 226 -20.28 -11.99 -1.06
CA LEU A 226 -20.05 -13.33 -1.61
C LEU A 226 -18.89 -13.34 -2.60
N ALA A 227 -17.93 -14.21 -2.39
CA ALA A 227 -16.93 -14.58 -3.37
C ALA A 227 -17.56 -15.23 -4.60
N LYS A 228 -16.80 -15.39 -5.70
CA LYS A 228 -17.24 -16.05 -6.94
C LYS A 228 -17.90 -17.40 -6.71
N SER A 229 -17.40 -18.18 -5.76
CA SER A 229 -17.94 -19.49 -5.38
C SER A 229 -19.36 -19.43 -4.78
N GLY A 230 -19.84 -18.25 -4.40
CA GLY A 230 -21.09 -18.04 -3.68
C GLY A 230 -21.01 -18.36 -2.19
N ARG A 231 -19.80 -18.59 -1.63
CA ARG A 231 -19.56 -18.60 -0.18
C ARG A 231 -19.30 -17.16 0.30
N ILE A 232 -19.40 -16.96 1.61
CA ILE A 232 -19.00 -15.67 2.19
C ILE A 232 -17.58 -15.30 1.75
N ASN A 233 -17.36 -14.04 1.49
CA ASN A 233 -16.03 -13.53 1.15
C ASN A 233 -15.13 -13.53 2.39
N GLY A 234 -13.81 -13.63 2.18
CA GLY A 234 -12.83 -13.45 3.25
C GLY A 234 -12.61 -11.98 3.59
N ILE A 235 -11.71 -11.72 4.54
CA ILE A 235 -11.40 -10.35 4.98
C ILE A 235 -10.42 -9.62 4.05
N GLY A 236 -9.82 -10.32 3.08
CA GLY A 236 -8.73 -9.75 2.29
C GLY A 236 -9.12 -8.53 1.46
N THR A 237 -10.29 -8.57 0.79
CA THR A 237 -10.80 -7.40 0.09
C THR A 237 -11.11 -6.25 1.06
N PHE A 238 -11.74 -6.55 2.19
CA PHE A 238 -12.01 -5.54 3.21
C PHE A 238 -10.71 -4.86 3.69
N CYS A 239 -9.70 -5.65 4.06
CA CYS A 239 -8.41 -5.11 4.53
C CYS A 239 -7.71 -4.29 3.45
N HIS A 240 -7.81 -4.69 2.17
CA HIS A 240 -7.26 -3.95 1.03
C HIS A 240 -7.93 -2.58 0.88
N GLU A 241 -9.28 -2.55 0.76
CA GLU A 241 -10.02 -1.29 0.60
C GLU A 241 -9.87 -0.36 1.83
N PHE A 242 -9.83 -0.95 3.03
CA PHE A 242 -9.57 -0.19 4.25
C PHE A 242 -8.15 0.41 4.25
N SER A 243 -7.16 -0.29 3.72
CA SER A 243 -5.78 0.21 3.64
C SER A 243 -5.62 1.39 2.69
N HIS A 244 -6.48 1.50 1.66
CA HIS A 244 -6.55 2.72 0.86
C HIS A 244 -6.95 3.93 1.71
N CYS A 245 -7.86 3.75 2.68
CA CYS A 245 -8.24 4.82 3.61
C CYS A 245 -7.08 5.22 4.57
N LEU A 246 -6.13 4.29 4.81
CA LEU A 246 -4.87 4.61 5.50
C LEU A 246 -3.83 5.29 4.57
N GLY A 247 -4.16 5.49 3.29
CA GLY A 247 -3.37 6.26 2.33
C GLY A 247 -2.47 5.46 1.39
N PHE A 248 -2.63 4.15 1.30
CA PHE A 248 -1.86 3.33 0.38
C PHE A 248 -2.51 3.29 -1.01
N PRO A 249 -1.72 3.45 -2.10
CA PRO A 249 -2.18 3.15 -3.45
C PRO A 249 -2.14 1.64 -3.71
N ASP A 250 -2.67 1.24 -4.86
CA ASP A 250 -2.43 -0.09 -5.40
C ASP A 250 -0.97 -0.29 -5.79
N PHE A 251 -0.38 -1.42 -5.37
CA PHE A 251 0.98 -1.80 -5.75
C PHE A 251 1.00 -2.83 -6.89
N TYR A 252 -0.06 -2.90 -7.68
CA TYR A 252 -0.11 -3.63 -8.95
C TYR A 252 -0.26 -2.64 -10.13
N ASP A 253 -0.07 -3.14 -11.35
CA ASP A 253 -0.31 -2.37 -12.57
C ASP A 253 -1.82 -2.25 -12.82
N ILE A 254 -2.41 -1.08 -12.50
CA ILE A 254 -3.87 -0.87 -12.53
C ILE A 254 -4.48 -0.92 -13.95
N ILE A 255 -3.66 -0.86 -14.99
CA ILE A 255 -4.10 -1.00 -16.38
C ILE A 255 -3.67 -2.33 -17.02
N TYR A 256 -3.03 -3.21 -16.24
CA TYR A 256 -2.67 -4.60 -16.62
C TYR A 256 -1.84 -4.71 -17.91
N ARG A 257 -0.85 -3.86 -18.11
CA ARG A 257 0.09 -3.92 -19.24
C ARG A 257 1.25 -4.89 -19.02
N GLY A 258 1.37 -5.46 -17.82
CA GLY A 258 2.31 -6.53 -17.52
C GLY A 258 3.50 -6.13 -16.65
N ALA A 259 3.39 -5.08 -15.88
CA ALA A 259 4.33 -4.79 -14.82
C ALA A 259 4.10 -5.77 -13.64
N PHE A 260 5.18 -6.21 -12.98
CA PHE A 260 5.13 -7.16 -11.86
C PHE A 260 4.46 -6.54 -10.63
N GLY A 261 4.78 -5.27 -10.33
CA GLY A 261 4.36 -4.60 -9.09
C GLY A 261 4.89 -5.31 -7.86
N MET A 262 4.01 -5.53 -6.88
CA MET A 262 4.29 -6.36 -5.70
C MET A 262 3.64 -7.74 -5.75
N ASN A 263 2.83 -8.04 -6.76
CA ASN A 263 2.17 -9.33 -6.98
C ASN A 263 1.51 -9.88 -5.69
N ASP A 264 1.63 -11.17 -5.41
CA ASP A 264 1.07 -11.82 -4.21
C ASP A 264 1.89 -11.55 -2.93
N PHE A 265 2.93 -10.70 -2.99
CA PHE A 265 3.79 -10.36 -1.85
C PHE A 265 3.27 -9.20 -0.99
N ASP A 266 2.20 -8.53 -1.39
CA ASP A 266 1.71 -7.31 -0.74
C ASP A 266 0.18 -7.28 -0.71
N LEU A 267 -0.40 -6.75 0.40
CA LEU A 267 -1.86 -6.60 0.56
C LEU A 267 -2.45 -5.68 -0.51
N MET A 268 -1.76 -4.58 -0.83
CA MET A 268 -2.20 -3.61 -1.84
C MET A 268 -1.98 -4.10 -3.27
N SER A 269 -1.75 -5.41 -3.41
CA SER A 269 -1.63 -6.13 -4.68
C SER A 269 -2.36 -7.48 -4.58
N GLY A 270 -1.82 -8.55 -5.14
CA GLY A 270 -2.43 -9.89 -5.14
C GLY A 270 -2.51 -10.57 -3.77
N GLY A 271 -1.74 -10.11 -2.79
CA GLY A 271 -1.65 -10.69 -1.44
C GLY A 271 -2.95 -10.66 -0.65
N SER A 272 -3.88 -9.76 -0.96
CA SER A 272 -5.23 -9.74 -0.39
C SER A 272 -6.04 -11.01 -0.69
N HIS A 273 -5.73 -11.71 -1.78
CA HIS A 273 -6.35 -12.99 -2.14
C HIS A 273 -5.72 -14.22 -1.48
N ALA A 274 -4.64 -14.05 -0.73
CA ALA A 274 -3.97 -15.15 -0.08
C ALA A 274 -4.94 -15.96 0.81
N GLY A 275 -4.79 -17.27 0.82
CA GLY A 275 -5.73 -18.16 1.52
C GLY A 275 -7.18 -18.04 1.03
N ASN A 276 -7.41 -17.73 -0.25
CA ASN A 276 -8.73 -17.42 -0.84
C ASN A 276 -9.41 -16.19 -0.19
N GLY A 277 -8.63 -15.20 0.21
CA GLY A 277 -9.08 -13.99 0.87
C GLY A 277 -9.33 -14.11 2.38
N PHE A 278 -9.24 -15.33 2.93
CA PHE A 278 -9.45 -15.55 4.38
C PHE A 278 -8.21 -15.30 5.23
N ARG A 279 -7.05 -15.25 4.59
CA ARG A 279 -5.77 -14.99 5.22
C ARG A 279 -4.92 -14.11 4.30
N PRO A 280 -5.25 -12.82 4.20
CA PRO A 280 -4.43 -11.87 3.45
C PRO A 280 -3.01 -11.84 4.01
N VAL A 281 -2.03 -11.49 3.18
CA VAL A 281 -0.65 -11.34 3.63
C VAL A 281 -0.51 -10.13 4.55
N GLY A 282 0.50 -10.15 5.42
CA GLY A 282 0.79 -9.04 6.31
C GLY A 282 1.41 -7.86 5.56
N TYR A 283 1.33 -6.67 6.15
CA TYR A 283 1.96 -5.46 5.67
C TYR A 283 3.46 -5.63 5.47
N THR A 284 3.98 -4.97 4.44
CA THR A 284 5.41 -4.86 4.19
C THR A 284 6.07 -3.88 5.17
N ALA A 285 7.40 -3.91 5.24
CA ALA A 285 8.18 -2.94 6.01
C ALA A 285 7.86 -1.50 5.59
N TYR A 286 7.59 -1.27 4.30
CA TYR A 286 7.21 0.03 3.77
C TYR A 286 5.87 0.51 4.36
N GLU A 287 4.84 -0.32 4.32
CA GLU A 287 3.52 0.02 4.85
C GLU A 287 3.56 0.25 6.36
N LYS A 288 4.26 -0.63 7.11
CA LYS A 288 4.44 -0.46 8.56
C LYS A 288 5.19 0.84 8.91
N MET A 289 6.20 1.21 8.13
CA MET A 289 6.92 2.47 8.29
C MET A 289 6.01 3.67 8.01
N MET A 290 5.22 3.61 6.94
CA MET A 290 4.32 4.70 6.55
C MET A 290 3.20 4.93 7.57
N CYS A 291 2.63 3.86 8.14
CA CYS A 291 1.68 3.94 9.25
C CYS A 291 2.33 4.38 10.58
N GLY A 292 3.65 4.40 10.65
CA GLY A 292 4.38 4.72 11.87
C GLY A 292 4.42 3.59 12.89
N TRP A 293 4.10 2.39 12.49
CA TRP A 293 4.07 1.21 13.36
C TRP A 293 5.45 0.60 13.57
N GLN A 294 6.34 0.75 12.60
CA GLN A 294 7.71 0.28 12.72
C GLN A 294 8.70 1.27 12.10
N GLU A 295 9.81 1.53 12.79
CA GLU A 295 10.91 2.34 12.27
C GLU A 295 12.02 1.39 11.78
N PRO A 296 12.35 1.37 10.49
CA PRO A 296 13.42 0.53 9.99
C PRO A 296 14.79 1.03 10.46
N ILE A 297 15.71 0.10 10.69
CA ILE A 297 17.10 0.40 11.04
C ILE A 297 17.83 0.88 9.79
N VAL A 298 18.36 2.09 9.84
CA VAL A 298 19.11 2.68 8.72
C VAL A 298 20.50 2.05 8.63
N LEU A 299 20.80 1.47 7.48
CA LEU A 299 22.13 0.98 7.13
C LEU A 299 22.83 2.03 6.27
N SER A 300 23.93 2.61 6.74
CA SER A 300 24.62 3.72 6.06
C SER A 300 26.14 3.59 6.08
N ASP A 301 26.81 4.20 7.07
CA ASP A 301 28.23 4.49 7.04
C ASP A 301 29.13 3.38 7.62
N HIS A 302 28.54 2.38 8.26
CA HIS A 302 29.26 1.33 8.96
C HIS A 302 28.89 -0.04 8.43
N ASP A 303 29.88 -0.90 8.27
CA ASP A 303 29.65 -2.32 8.04
C ASP A 303 28.89 -2.94 9.21
N ALA A 304 28.00 -3.85 8.91
CA ALA A 304 27.23 -4.56 9.92
C ALA A 304 27.11 -6.05 9.56
N ASP A 305 27.33 -6.90 10.53
CA ASP A 305 26.98 -8.32 10.45
C ASP A 305 25.68 -8.50 11.26
N ILE A 306 24.62 -8.90 10.58
CA ILE A 306 23.26 -8.93 11.12
C ILE A 306 22.83 -10.40 11.20
N ASP A 307 22.56 -10.84 12.41
CA ASP A 307 22.18 -12.21 12.68
C ASP A 307 20.78 -12.31 13.28
N SER A 308 20.09 -13.42 13.01
CA SER A 308 18.84 -13.81 13.66
C SER A 308 17.71 -12.78 13.52
N VAL A 309 17.57 -12.19 12.32
CA VAL A 309 16.44 -11.32 11.99
C VAL A 309 15.17 -12.16 11.98
N LYS A 310 14.27 -11.94 12.93
CA LYS A 310 12.98 -12.62 13.02
C LYS A 310 12.09 -12.27 11.83
N PRO A 311 11.08 -13.10 11.52
CA PRO A 311 10.02 -12.73 10.58
C PRO A 311 9.34 -11.41 10.96
N ILE A 312 8.99 -10.59 9.97
CA ILE A 312 8.26 -9.33 10.22
C ILE A 312 6.91 -9.60 10.93
N SER A 313 6.28 -10.72 10.64
CA SER A 313 5.06 -11.21 11.32
C SER A 313 5.29 -11.59 12.80
N GLU A 314 6.52 -11.64 13.26
CA GLU A 314 6.93 -11.93 14.64
C GLU A 314 7.71 -10.76 15.26
N HIS A 315 7.37 -9.54 14.87
CA HIS A 315 8.01 -8.29 15.29
C HIS A 315 9.52 -8.24 14.95
N GLY A 316 9.90 -8.83 13.81
CA GLY A 316 11.27 -8.80 13.30
C GLY A 316 11.69 -7.39 12.90
N SER A 317 12.97 -7.08 13.12
CA SER A 317 13.54 -5.80 12.67
C SER A 317 13.55 -5.72 11.15
N THR A 318 13.30 -4.52 10.63
CA THR A 318 13.44 -4.18 9.22
C THR A 318 14.59 -3.20 9.01
N TYR A 319 15.12 -3.15 7.81
CA TYR A 319 16.28 -2.31 7.51
C TYR A 319 16.01 -1.48 6.26
N ILE A 320 16.65 -0.31 6.19
CA ILE A 320 16.53 0.60 5.06
C ILE A 320 17.91 1.11 4.61
N ILE A 321 18.10 1.17 3.29
CA ILE A 321 19.29 1.72 2.65
C ILE A 321 18.83 2.80 1.68
N TYR A 322 19.20 4.04 1.94
CA TYR A 322 18.83 5.17 1.10
C TYR A 322 19.79 5.38 -0.07
N ASN A 323 19.27 5.82 -1.21
CA ASN A 323 20.09 6.50 -2.20
C ASN A 323 20.61 7.81 -1.58
N ASP A 324 21.93 7.97 -1.52
CA ASP A 324 22.58 9.06 -0.79
C ASP A 324 22.39 10.45 -1.43
N ALA A 325 21.95 10.52 -2.69
CA ALA A 325 21.60 11.75 -3.38
C ALA A 325 20.08 11.97 -3.50
N HIS A 326 19.28 10.91 -3.43
CA HIS A 326 17.83 10.93 -3.57
C HIS A 326 17.15 10.11 -2.46
N PRO A 327 16.95 10.68 -1.25
CA PRO A 327 16.44 9.93 -0.09
C PRO A 327 15.02 9.38 -0.25
N ASP A 328 14.26 9.82 -1.24
CA ASP A 328 12.97 9.24 -1.59
C ASP A 328 13.11 7.92 -2.36
N GLU A 329 14.33 7.57 -2.83
CA GLU A 329 14.66 6.27 -3.39
C GLU A 329 15.47 5.46 -2.37
N PHE A 330 15.01 4.24 -2.07
CA PHE A 330 15.63 3.39 -1.06
C PHE A 330 15.30 1.91 -1.26
N TYR A 331 16.10 1.06 -0.62
CA TYR A 331 15.80 -0.37 -0.45
C TYR A 331 15.30 -0.63 0.96
N MET A 332 14.29 -1.50 1.08
CA MET A 332 13.87 -2.04 2.38
C MET A 332 14.14 -3.53 2.44
N ILE A 333 14.57 -4.01 3.60
CA ILE A 333 14.96 -5.39 3.83
C ILE A 333 14.14 -5.94 4.98
N GLU A 334 13.50 -7.07 4.74
CA GLU A 334 12.65 -7.74 5.72
C GLU A 334 12.70 -9.26 5.58
N ASN A 335 12.50 -9.97 6.69
CA ASN A 335 12.37 -11.42 6.70
C ASN A 335 10.90 -11.81 6.57
N ARG A 336 10.57 -12.54 5.50
CA ARG A 336 9.24 -13.14 5.27
C ARG A 336 9.29 -14.63 5.50
N GLN A 337 8.43 -15.11 6.37
CA GLN A 337 8.27 -16.53 6.64
C GLN A 337 6.80 -16.93 6.55
N LYS A 338 6.53 -18.19 6.26
CA LYS A 338 5.16 -18.72 6.11
C LYS A 338 4.51 -18.98 7.47
N THR A 339 4.42 -17.93 8.30
CA THR A 339 3.85 -17.96 9.65
C THR A 339 2.72 -16.93 9.79
N GLY A 340 1.86 -17.08 10.76
CA GLY A 340 0.77 -16.14 11.04
C GLY A 340 -0.09 -15.82 9.81
N TRP A 341 -0.26 -14.55 9.51
CA TRP A 341 -0.96 -14.06 8.33
C TRP A 341 -0.25 -14.46 7.03
N ASP A 342 1.08 -14.52 7.04
CA ASP A 342 1.90 -14.88 5.88
C ASP A 342 1.97 -16.40 5.61
N LYS A 343 1.16 -17.23 6.26
CA LYS A 343 1.18 -18.68 6.03
C LYS A 343 0.95 -19.08 4.57
N SER A 344 0.23 -18.27 3.82
CA SER A 344 -0.04 -18.46 2.39
C SER A 344 0.88 -17.64 1.49
N TYR A 345 1.92 -17.02 2.04
CA TYR A 345 2.90 -16.23 1.30
C TYR A 345 3.56 -17.04 0.18
N PRO A 346 3.90 -16.44 -0.97
CA PRO A 346 4.46 -17.19 -2.09
C PRO A 346 5.73 -17.93 -1.74
N ALA A 347 6.68 -17.24 -1.10
CA ALA A 347 8.00 -17.75 -0.73
C ALA A 347 8.32 -17.50 0.76
N ALA A 348 9.36 -18.13 1.27
CA ALA A 348 10.01 -17.78 2.53
C ALA A 348 11.43 -17.33 2.23
N GLY A 349 11.90 -16.28 2.92
CA GLY A 349 13.22 -15.71 2.69
C GLY A 349 13.30 -14.22 3.03
N MET A 350 14.38 -13.60 2.63
CA MET A 350 14.58 -12.16 2.73
C MET A 350 13.98 -11.47 1.51
N MET A 351 13.01 -10.60 1.72
CA MET A 351 12.51 -9.68 0.71
C MET A 351 13.33 -8.40 0.73
N ILE A 352 13.76 -7.96 -0.44
CA ILE A 352 14.44 -6.67 -0.63
C ILE A 352 13.57 -5.88 -1.60
N THR A 353 12.88 -4.89 -1.09
CA THR A 353 11.99 -4.03 -1.87
C THR A 353 12.73 -2.79 -2.34
N HIS A 354 12.53 -2.39 -3.59
CA HIS A 354 13.02 -1.13 -4.16
C HIS A 354 11.86 -0.15 -4.24
N VAL A 355 11.99 0.98 -3.57
CA VAL A 355 11.02 2.07 -3.56
C VAL A 355 11.68 3.32 -4.14
N ASP A 356 11.05 3.93 -5.14
CA ASP A 356 11.35 5.29 -5.64
C ASP A 356 10.09 6.13 -5.49
N PHE A 357 9.93 6.70 -4.30
CA PHE A 357 8.71 7.39 -3.91
C PHE A 357 8.55 8.72 -4.64
N ASP A 358 7.39 8.89 -5.28
CA ASP A 358 6.94 10.14 -5.87
C ASP A 358 5.49 10.42 -5.46
N SER A 359 5.26 11.57 -4.83
CA SER A 359 3.95 11.91 -4.27
C SER A 359 2.85 12.04 -5.33
N GLU A 360 3.15 12.55 -6.52
CA GLU A 360 2.15 12.67 -7.58
C GLU A 360 1.78 11.30 -8.14
N VAL A 361 2.76 10.43 -8.31
CA VAL A 361 2.56 9.05 -8.77
C VAL A 361 1.72 8.25 -7.77
N TRP A 362 2.00 8.38 -6.45
CA TRP A 362 1.21 7.73 -5.39
C TRP A 362 -0.23 8.21 -5.37
N VAL A 363 -0.42 9.53 -5.47
CA VAL A 363 -1.74 10.14 -5.49
C VAL A 363 -2.57 9.74 -6.71
N ASN A 364 -1.92 9.57 -7.86
CA ASN A 364 -2.60 9.11 -9.07
C ASN A 364 -2.83 7.58 -9.09
N ASN A 365 -2.46 6.87 -8.03
CA ASN A 365 -2.58 5.41 -7.91
C ASN A 365 -1.84 4.61 -9.01
N ILE A 366 -0.68 5.11 -9.44
CA ILE A 366 0.09 4.51 -10.54
C ILE A 366 1.54 4.14 -10.17
N PRO A 367 1.91 3.78 -8.90
CA PRO A 367 3.31 3.54 -8.58
C PRO A 367 3.93 2.41 -9.42
N ASN A 368 3.14 1.44 -9.85
CA ASN A 368 3.61 0.34 -10.69
C ASN A 368 2.95 0.27 -12.07
N THR A 369 2.27 1.35 -12.47
CA THR A 369 1.67 1.48 -13.79
C THR A 369 2.52 2.40 -14.64
N ILE A 370 3.14 1.86 -15.69
CA ILE A 370 4.02 2.64 -16.58
C ILE A 370 3.18 3.33 -17.65
N LEU A 371 3.20 4.67 -17.65
CA LEU A 371 2.44 5.54 -18.54
C LEU A 371 3.28 6.74 -18.97
N THR A 372 3.25 7.07 -20.26
CA THR A 372 3.69 8.39 -20.72
C THR A 372 2.76 9.48 -20.17
N LEU A 373 3.23 10.73 -20.13
CA LEU A 373 2.37 11.85 -19.74
C LEU A 373 1.14 12.00 -20.68
N GLU A 374 1.29 11.71 -21.98
CA GLU A 374 0.19 11.76 -22.94
C GLU A 374 -0.89 10.71 -22.60
N GLU A 375 -0.50 9.45 -22.37
CA GLU A 375 -1.42 8.39 -21.94
C GLU A 375 -2.07 8.70 -20.57
N ALA A 376 -1.29 9.24 -19.64
CA ALA A 376 -1.80 9.65 -18.34
C ALA A 376 -2.89 10.72 -18.46
N LEU A 377 -2.65 11.75 -19.31
CA LEU A 377 -3.63 12.80 -19.56
C LEU A 377 -4.90 12.28 -20.27
N GLU A 378 -4.78 11.26 -21.15
CA GLU A 378 -5.95 10.59 -21.74
C GLU A 378 -6.80 9.87 -20.69
N LEU A 379 -6.15 9.33 -19.65
CA LEU A 379 -6.80 8.75 -18.47
C LEU A 379 -7.14 9.83 -17.42
N GLU A 380 -6.98 11.10 -17.82
CA GLU A 380 -7.17 12.26 -16.97
C GLU A 380 -6.28 12.26 -15.71
N LEU A 381 -5.15 11.58 -15.62
CA LEU A 381 -4.15 11.65 -14.57
C LEU A 381 -3.30 12.91 -14.69
N THR A 382 -2.68 13.34 -13.61
CA THR A 382 -1.91 14.59 -13.58
C THR A 382 -0.44 14.42 -13.92
N CYS A 383 0.09 13.18 -13.84
CA CYS A 383 1.48 12.85 -14.16
C CYS A 383 1.57 11.51 -14.88
N GLY A 384 2.63 11.31 -15.66
CA GLY A 384 3.06 10.00 -16.16
C GLY A 384 3.90 9.26 -15.11
N ASN A 385 4.26 8.02 -15.41
CA ASN A 385 5.20 7.23 -14.63
C ASN A 385 6.06 6.38 -15.58
N ASP A 386 7.37 6.49 -15.48
CA ASP A 386 8.31 5.89 -16.44
C ASP A 386 8.88 4.54 -16.01
N HIS A 387 8.64 4.12 -14.75
CA HIS A 387 9.10 2.82 -14.23
C HIS A 387 8.24 2.34 -13.06
N GLN A 388 8.41 1.09 -12.65
CA GLN A 388 7.81 0.56 -11.43
C GLN A 388 8.54 1.14 -10.21
N ARG A 389 7.81 1.79 -9.30
CA ARG A 389 8.38 2.53 -8.17
C ARG A 389 8.25 1.82 -6.84
N MET A 390 7.53 0.71 -6.79
CA MET A 390 7.38 -0.15 -5.63
C MET A 390 7.41 -1.61 -6.10
N THR A 391 8.58 -2.23 -6.06
CA THR A 391 8.78 -3.62 -6.50
C THR A 391 9.88 -4.29 -5.67
N LEU A 392 10.18 -5.54 -5.92
CA LEU A 392 11.23 -6.27 -5.22
C LEU A 392 12.38 -6.65 -6.16
N PHE A 393 13.56 -6.92 -5.59
CA PHE A 393 14.64 -7.57 -6.31
C PHE A 393 14.38 -9.08 -6.33
N HIS A 394 14.26 -9.64 -7.53
CA HIS A 394 14.00 -11.06 -7.74
C HIS A 394 15.30 -11.86 -7.60
N ALA A 395 15.36 -12.74 -6.60
CA ALA A 395 16.58 -13.50 -6.33
C ALA A 395 16.96 -14.46 -7.46
N ASP A 396 16.03 -14.81 -8.35
CA ASP A 396 16.26 -15.62 -9.55
C ASP A 396 16.54 -14.79 -10.81
N ASP A 397 16.57 -13.45 -10.70
CA ASP A 397 16.77 -12.49 -11.81
C ASP A 397 15.67 -12.56 -12.89
N ASP A 398 14.45 -12.98 -12.53
CA ASP A 398 13.32 -13.07 -13.44
C ASP A 398 12.08 -12.39 -12.82
N ASP A 399 11.75 -11.19 -13.30
CA ASP A 399 10.55 -10.45 -12.90
C ASP A 399 9.25 -11.03 -13.48
N ASP A 400 9.35 -12.19 -14.15
CA ASP A 400 8.23 -12.92 -14.74
C ASP A 400 7.36 -12.13 -15.74
N SER A 401 7.71 -10.90 -16.05
CA SER A 401 6.94 -10.03 -16.96
C SER A 401 6.61 -10.69 -18.30
N LYS A 402 7.50 -11.56 -18.77
CA LYS A 402 7.32 -12.37 -19.99
C LYS A 402 6.13 -13.35 -19.93
N TYR A 403 5.67 -13.71 -18.72
CA TYR A 403 4.58 -14.67 -18.54
C TYR A 403 3.25 -13.99 -18.24
N TRP A 404 3.25 -12.71 -17.88
CA TRP A 404 2.08 -11.98 -17.41
C TRP A 404 0.89 -12.04 -18.38
N SER A 405 1.13 -11.85 -19.69
CA SER A 405 0.08 -11.88 -20.71
C SER A 405 -0.41 -13.26 -21.07
N ALA A 406 0.34 -14.32 -20.75
CA ALA A 406 0.07 -15.65 -21.24
C ALA A 406 -0.63 -16.58 -20.22
N ILE A 407 -0.23 -16.56 -18.93
CA ILE A 407 -0.66 -17.60 -17.97
C ILE A 407 -0.69 -17.07 -16.52
N SER A 408 -1.57 -16.11 -16.20
CA SER A 408 -1.61 -15.50 -14.86
C SER A 408 -1.78 -16.48 -13.67
N SER A 409 -2.48 -17.61 -13.83
CA SER A 409 -2.63 -18.60 -12.75
C SER A 409 -1.40 -19.49 -12.56
N TYR A 410 -0.59 -19.66 -13.60
CA TYR A 410 0.66 -20.40 -13.55
C TYR A 410 1.76 -19.53 -12.90
N TYR A 411 1.79 -18.29 -13.26
CA TYR A 411 2.67 -17.25 -12.75
C TYR A 411 2.73 -17.25 -11.22
N SER A 412 1.61 -16.92 -10.55
CA SER A 412 1.54 -16.82 -9.08
C SER A 412 1.91 -18.12 -8.33
N LYS A 413 1.77 -19.29 -8.97
CA LYS A 413 1.94 -20.57 -8.27
C LYS A 413 3.35 -21.13 -8.36
N ASN A 414 4.09 -20.85 -9.40
CA ASN A 414 5.33 -21.55 -9.69
C ASN A 414 6.55 -20.63 -9.75
N THR A 415 6.39 -19.39 -10.16
CA THR A 415 7.50 -18.46 -10.35
C THR A 415 7.82 -17.68 -9.09
N LEU A 416 6.82 -17.15 -8.38
CA LEU A 416 7.04 -16.34 -7.17
C LEU A 416 7.80 -17.04 -6.02
N LYS A 417 7.98 -18.35 -6.11
CA LYS A 417 8.69 -19.13 -5.07
C LYS A 417 10.19 -18.87 -5.02
N THR A 418 10.73 -18.32 -6.08
CA THR A 418 12.16 -18.14 -6.29
C THR A 418 12.62 -16.69 -6.17
N ASP A 419 11.67 -15.78 -5.91
CA ASP A 419 11.91 -14.34 -5.85
C ASP A 419 12.64 -13.87 -4.59
N LEU A 420 12.50 -14.57 -3.47
CA LEU A 420 13.11 -14.15 -2.20
C LEU A 420 14.51 -14.75 -2.00
N TYR A 421 15.39 -13.96 -1.40
CA TYR A 421 16.75 -14.38 -1.08
C TYR A 421 16.83 -15.34 0.13
N PRO A 422 17.80 -16.31 0.15
CA PRO A 422 18.65 -16.67 -0.97
C PRO A 422 17.93 -17.58 -1.97
N TYR A 423 18.31 -17.51 -3.24
CA TYR A 423 17.89 -18.47 -4.23
C TYR A 423 19.10 -19.18 -4.87
N GLN A 424 19.20 -20.48 -4.74
CA GLN A 424 20.35 -21.28 -5.19
C GLN A 424 21.68 -20.71 -4.64
N ALA A 425 22.56 -20.27 -5.51
CA ALA A 425 23.84 -19.63 -5.15
C ALA A 425 23.72 -18.10 -5.06
N ASN A 426 22.55 -17.54 -5.33
CA ASN A 426 22.34 -16.09 -5.22
C ASN A 426 21.95 -15.73 -3.79
N ASP A 427 22.93 -15.28 -3.02
CA ASP A 427 22.83 -14.90 -1.61
C ASP A 427 23.25 -13.45 -1.36
N SER A 428 23.23 -12.62 -2.42
CA SER A 428 23.73 -11.25 -2.32
C SER A 428 23.06 -10.30 -3.30
N LEU A 429 22.97 -9.02 -2.90
CA LEU A 429 22.58 -7.91 -3.76
C LEU A 429 23.67 -6.83 -3.72
N THR A 430 24.36 -6.63 -4.85
CA THR A 430 25.51 -5.73 -4.99
C THR A 430 25.46 -5.00 -6.33
N ALA A 431 26.33 -4.04 -6.53
CA ALA A 431 26.47 -3.37 -7.83
C ALA A 431 26.84 -4.30 -9.00
N THR A 432 27.30 -5.54 -8.72
CA THR A 432 27.78 -6.50 -9.73
C THR A 432 27.14 -7.89 -9.62
N SER A 433 26.20 -8.09 -8.72
CA SER A 433 25.42 -9.33 -8.64
C SER A 433 24.39 -9.39 -9.77
N THR A 434 23.71 -10.51 -9.89
CA THR A 434 22.59 -10.72 -10.79
C THR A 434 21.39 -11.21 -9.97
N PRO A 435 20.33 -10.35 -9.78
CA PRO A 435 20.22 -8.97 -10.24
C PRO A 435 21.24 -8.03 -9.60
N ALA A 436 21.57 -6.93 -10.27
CA ALA A 436 22.40 -5.88 -9.70
C ALA A 436 21.57 -4.91 -8.83
N ALA A 437 22.23 -4.31 -7.82
CA ALA A 437 21.62 -3.30 -6.96
C ALA A 437 21.44 -1.96 -7.71
N THR A 438 20.45 -1.89 -8.58
CA THR A 438 20.19 -0.75 -9.47
C THR A 438 19.36 0.34 -8.81
N LEU A 439 19.60 1.59 -9.22
CA LEU A 439 18.84 2.77 -8.84
C LEU A 439 18.18 3.39 -10.07
N PHE A 440 17.06 4.08 -9.89
CA PHE A 440 16.43 4.90 -10.93
C PHE A 440 17.06 6.29 -11.00
N ASN A 441 17.49 6.82 -9.86
CA ASN A 441 18.13 8.12 -9.76
C ASN A 441 19.64 7.98 -9.55
N ASN A 442 20.42 8.96 -10.01
CA ASN A 442 21.86 8.94 -9.79
C ASN A 442 22.16 9.10 -8.28
N ASN A 443 23.10 8.29 -7.79
CA ASN A 443 23.68 8.48 -6.47
C ASN A 443 24.65 9.68 -6.44
N SER A 444 25.26 9.97 -5.32
CA SER A 444 26.20 11.10 -5.15
C SER A 444 27.47 11.01 -6.02
N LYS A 445 27.78 9.82 -6.55
CA LYS A 445 28.87 9.61 -7.53
C LYS A 445 28.44 9.74 -8.98
N GLY A 446 27.15 9.96 -9.24
CA GLY A 446 26.57 10.08 -10.57
C GLY A 446 26.35 8.73 -11.26
N THR A 447 26.25 7.64 -10.51
CA THR A 447 25.92 6.29 -11.02
C THR A 447 24.51 5.89 -10.59
N LYS A 448 23.89 4.96 -11.31
CA LYS A 448 22.60 4.36 -10.98
C LYS A 448 22.77 3.00 -10.32
N LEU A 449 23.65 2.91 -9.33
CA LEU A 449 23.92 1.70 -8.58
C LEU A 449 24.00 2.02 -7.08
N MET A 450 23.39 1.16 -6.27
CA MET A 450 23.61 1.19 -4.83
C MET A 450 24.99 0.60 -4.56
N GLU A 451 25.92 1.43 -4.09
CA GLU A 451 27.32 1.02 -3.92
C GLU A 451 27.58 0.23 -2.65
N SER A 452 26.68 0.30 -1.68
CA SER A 452 26.70 -0.61 -0.54
C SER A 452 26.27 -2.02 -0.99
N ALA A 453 26.68 -3.02 -0.23
CA ALA A 453 26.45 -4.41 -0.57
C ALA A 453 25.70 -5.15 0.54
N ILE A 454 24.74 -5.97 0.15
CA ILE A 454 24.07 -6.95 1.00
C ILE A 454 24.66 -8.32 0.60
N LEU A 455 25.28 -9.02 1.53
CA LEU A 455 26.07 -10.23 1.28
C LEU A 455 25.69 -11.35 2.23
N ASP A 456 26.01 -12.60 1.85
CA ASP A 456 25.85 -13.79 2.69
C ASP A 456 24.45 -13.93 3.29
N ILE A 457 23.43 -13.62 2.51
CA ILE A 457 22.03 -13.77 2.91
C ILE A 457 21.76 -15.25 3.12
N ARG A 458 21.34 -15.63 4.33
CA ARG A 458 21.03 -17.01 4.65
C ARG A 458 19.82 -17.13 5.56
N GLN A 459 19.06 -18.16 5.37
CA GLN A 459 17.99 -18.57 6.28
C GLN A 459 18.56 -19.56 7.31
N ASN A 460 18.29 -19.30 8.58
CA ASN A 460 18.65 -20.18 9.68
C ASN A 460 17.56 -21.26 9.89
N ASP A 461 17.89 -22.34 10.60
CA ASP A 461 16.98 -23.48 10.83
C ASP A 461 15.70 -23.08 11.58
N ASP A 462 15.73 -22.01 12.36
CA ASP A 462 14.60 -21.47 13.12
C ASP A 462 13.74 -20.46 12.32
N GLY A 463 14.04 -20.26 11.03
CA GLY A 463 13.34 -19.31 10.18
C GLY A 463 13.81 -17.86 10.31
N THR A 464 14.77 -17.58 11.18
CA THR A 464 15.42 -16.26 11.18
C THR A 464 16.33 -16.11 9.98
N MET A 465 16.61 -14.87 9.59
CA MET A 465 17.54 -14.56 8.49
C MET A 465 18.80 -13.89 9.03
N SER A 466 19.90 -14.08 8.32
CA SER A 466 21.15 -13.39 8.61
C SER A 466 21.76 -12.87 7.32
N PHE A 467 22.45 -11.75 7.40
CA PHE A 467 23.14 -11.16 6.24
C PHE A 467 24.27 -10.23 6.69
N ARG A 468 25.15 -9.85 5.77
CA ARG A 468 26.17 -8.84 6.00
C ARG A 468 25.90 -7.61 5.16
N TYR A 469 25.93 -6.45 5.78
CA TYR A 469 25.93 -5.16 5.11
C TYR A 469 27.35 -4.62 5.02
N ARG A 470 27.75 -4.14 3.85
CA ARG A 470 29.02 -3.43 3.63
C ARG A 470 28.73 -2.05 3.08
N ALA A 471 29.12 -1.04 3.84
CA ALA A 471 28.95 0.35 3.47
C ALA A 471 29.82 0.71 2.26
N SER A 472 29.30 1.55 1.37
CA SER A 472 30.07 2.07 0.22
C SER A 472 31.30 2.86 0.63
N HIS A 473 31.22 3.52 1.78
CA HIS A 473 32.29 4.31 2.39
C HIS A 473 32.35 4.05 3.88
N PRO A 474 32.85 2.90 4.32
CA PRO A 474 32.88 2.62 5.74
C PRO A 474 33.72 3.65 6.47
N VAL A 475 33.13 4.31 7.45
CA VAL A 475 33.88 5.14 8.39
C VAL A 475 34.70 4.20 9.25
N SER A 476 36.01 4.21 9.09
CA SER A 476 36.89 3.37 9.94
C SER A 476 36.74 3.78 11.39
N ASP A 477 36.44 2.86 12.28
CA ASP A 477 36.40 3.03 13.73
C ASP A 477 37.78 3.32 14.35
N GLY A 478 38.74 3.71 13.52
CA GLY A 478 40.03 4.17 14.00
C GLY A 478 39.80 5.38 14.89
N ILE A 479 40.11 5.24 16.18
CA ILE A 479 40.33 6.37 17.11
C ILE A 479 41.38 7.26 16.44
N LYS A 480 40.91 8.19 15.59
CA LYS A 480 41.77 9.32 15.21
C LYS A 480 41.76 10.22 16.43
N THR A 481 42.92 10.20 17.14
CA THR A 481 43.28 11.31 18.04
C THR A 481 42.86 12.60 17.39
N VAL A 482 42.02 13.34 18.12
CA VAL A 482 41.46 14.62 17.67
C VAL A 482 42.62 15.59 17.51
N ASP A 483 43.21 15.65 16.35
CA ASP A 483 43.95 16.83 15.92
C ASP A 483 42.92 17.92 15.66
N ASN A 484 43.13 19.06 16.29
CA ASN A 484 42.31 20.27 16.23
C ASN A 484 42.04 20.74 14.80
N ALA A 485 41.15 20.07 14.09
CA ALA A 485 40.65 20.53 12.82
C ALA A 485 39.42 21.38 13.06
N ALA A 486 39.42 22.56 12.46
CA ALA A 486 38.40 23.59 12.55
C ALA A 486 36.99 23.02 12.60
N GLN A 487 36.22 23.41 13.63
CA GLN A 487 34.83 23.05 13.82
C GLN A 487 34.03 23.33 12.54
N ARG A 488 33.63 22.26 11.86
CA ARG A 488 32.61 22.39 10.78
C ARG A 488 31.30 22.86 11.41
N PRO A 489 30.57 23.80 10.77
CA PRO A 489 29.30 24.26 11.31
C PRO A 489 28.35 23.08 11.48
N GLY A 490 27.94 22.79 12.71
CA GLY A 490 27.00 21.72 13.01
C GLY A 490 25.61 22.03 12.45
N ILE A 491 24.98 21.05 11.84
CA ILE A 491 23.56 21.14 11.48
C ILE A 491 22.76 20.78 12.73
N VAL A 492 21.80 21.63 13.08
CA VAL A 492 20.94 21.46 14.26
C VAL A 492 19.57 20.98 13.80
N TYR A 493 19.12 19.87 14.37
CA TYR A 493 17.80 19.31 14.15
C TYR A 493 16.96 19.37 15.42
N ASP A 494 15.63 19.49 15.30
CA ASP A 494 14.71 19.23 16.40
C ASP A 494 14.54 17.71 16.62
N LEU A 495 13.75 17.32 17.62
CA LEU A 495 13.46 15.91 17.90
C LEU A 495 12.63 15.21 16.80
N GLN A 496 12.02 15.99 15.91
CA GLN A 496 11.28 15.52 14.76
C GLN A 496 12.15 15.41 13.49
N GLY A 497 13.49 15.56 13.63
CA GLY A 497 14.43 15.49 12.49
C GLY A 497 14.42 16.70 11.57
N ARG A 498 13.66 17.78 11.88
CA ARG A 498 13.63 18.99 11.07
C ARG A 498 14.88 19.81 11.30
N ARG A 499 15.53 20.23 10.23
CA ARG A 499 16.69 21.14 10.29
C ARG A 499 16.27 22.53 10.72
N ILE A 500 16.83 23.02 11.84
CA ILE A 500 16.43 24.30 12.44
C ILE A 500 17.48 25.39 12.28
N ALA A 501 18.77 25.07 12.22
CA ALA A 501 19.83 26.06 12.09
C ALA A 501 21.13 25.48 11.49
N HIS A 502 21.93 26.39 10.90
CA HIS A 502 23.32 26.20 10.54
C HIS A 502 24.17 27.09 11.42
N GLY A 503 25.20 26.56 12.09
CA GLY A 503 26.12 27.42 12.81
C GLY A 503 27.06 26.68 13.77
N THR A 504 28.14 27.34 14.15
CA THR A 504 29.23 26.80 14.96
C THR A 504 28.94 26.78 16.48
N SER A 505 27.78 27.26 16.91
CA SER A 505 27.39 27.24 18.32
C SER A 505 25.87 27.17 18.50
N PRO A 506 25.35 26.27 19.35
CA PRO A 506 23.91 26.16 19.62
C PRO A 506 23.33 27.35 20.41
N ASN A 507 24.15 28.34 20.80
CA ASN A 507 23.81 29.23 21.91
C ASN A 507 23.12 30.53 21.54
N SER A 508 23.03 30.98 20.30
CA SER A 508 22.55 32.34 20.07
C SER A 508 21.17 32.49 19.43
N ALA A 509 20.61 31.45 18.79
CA ALA A 509 19.33 31.57 18.06
C ALA A 509 18.25 30.56 18.45
N LEU A 510 18.57 29.56 19.27
CA LEU A 510 17.62 28.48 19.59
C LEU A 510 16.79 28.84 20.83
N LYS A 511 15.50 28.51 20.81
CA LYS A 511 14.63 28.58 21.99
C LYS A 511 15.01 27.49 22.99
N THR A 512 14.52 27.59 24.24
CA THR A 512 14.63 26.49 25.21
C THR A 512 14.04 25.23 24.65
N GLY A 513 14.80 24.10 24.68
CA GLY A 513 14.35 22.85 24.08
C GLY A 513 15.46 21.80 23.98
N ILE A 514 15.12 20.63 23.42
CA ILE A 514 16.05 19.55 23.15
C ILE A 514 16.32 19.51 21.65
N TYR A 515 17.59 19.34 21.27
CA TYR A 515 18.07 19.40 19.90
C TYR A 515 19.06 18.27 19.61
N ILE A 516 19.21 17.89 18.35
CA ILE A 516 20.23 16.97 17.88
C ILE A 516 21.26 17.77 17.07
N VAL A 517 22.51 17.70 17.47
CA VAL A 517 23.63 18.37 16.79
C VAL A 517 24.72 17.34 16.55
N ASN A 518 25.07 17.10 15.30
CA ASN A 518 26.07 16.08 14.91
C ASN A 518 25.79 14.71 15.57
N GLY A 519 24.51 14.28 15.53
CA GLY A 519 24.09 13.00 16.10
C GLY A 519 24.03 12.93 17.62
N LYS A 520 24.31 14.03 18.34
CA LYS A 520 24.26 14.10 19.81
C LYS A 520 23.10 14.94 20.30
N LYS A 521 22.46 14.49 21.38
CA LYS A 521 21.34 15.19 22.03
C LYS A 521 21.84 16.30 22.92
N TYR A 522 21.34 17.52 22.72
CA TYR A 522 21.62 18.70 23.52
C TYR A 522 20.33 19.27 24.09
N ALA A 523 20.38 19.65 25.37
CA ALA A 523 19.31 20.41 26.01
C ALA A 523 19.74 21.86 26.16
N LYS A 524 18.93 22.80 25.62
CA LYS A 524 19.08 24.22 25.92
C LYS A 524 18.13 24.58 27.06
N VAL A 525 18.66 24.89 28.19
CA VAL A 525 17.96 25.42 29.38
C VAL A 525 18.08 26.95 29.37
N ARG A 526 17.13 27.65 29.96
CA ARG A 526 17.14 29.12 30.06
C ARG A 526 18.42 29.64 30.72
#